data_faaafdafaf0a7307d30e9b491b9e5411
#
_entry.id   faaafdafaf0a7307d30e9b491b9e5411
#
_cell.length_a   1.000
_cell.length_b   1.000
_cell.length_c   1.000
_cell.angle_alpha   90.00
_cell.angle_beta   90.00
_cell.angle_gamma   90.00
#
_symmetry.space_group_name_H-M   'P 1'
#
loop_
_entity.id
_entity.type
_entity.pdbx_description
1 polymer ?
#
loop_
_entity_poly.entity_id
_entity_poly.type
_entity_poly.pdbx_seq_one_letter_code
_entity_poly.pdbx_strand_id
1 'polypeptide(L)'
;MAVRLLFPTYVFHRNFLDPNLDESQGYDLEYAEMLVNEVDEMRKRDPMGRNVSNSTSPTENYQAGWQSNDGCESNAIFQKCMNRISRFFQDEVLPFHGIHDSSGMRMKAGNSWANINEKGSFNRPHTHNGCWYSGVLYLKADGDEGCFVATDTDQKVLSMFPHHQRVKGDMVFQPKTGDIHLFPSGLLHMVEPNYTDKSRYSISFNMDMESVINNQDGKGNFGQDFSDPNYDSEEFVFNLDERGNPIR
;
A
#
# COMPACT_ATOMS: atom_id res chain seq x y z
N MET A 1 -13.88 -30.14 -11.61
CA MET A 1 -13.63 -29.71 -10.22
C MET A 1 -13.80 -28.19 -10.21
N ALA A 2 -14.67 -27.64 -9.38
CA ALA A 2 -14.84 -26.20 -9.23
C ALA A 2 -14.10 -25.74 -7.97
N VAL A 3 -13.31 -24.68 -8.08
CA VAL A 3 -12.61 -24.02 -6.95
C VAL A 3 -13.27 -22.68 -6.70
N ARG A 4 -13.56 -22.38 -5.44
CA ARG A 4 -14.04 -21.06 -5.01
C ARG A 4 -12.99 -20.43 -4.12
N LEU A 5 -12.67 -19.16 -4.39
CA LEU A 5 -11.83 -18.35 -3.52
C LEU A 5 -12.71 -17.74 -2.44
N LEU A 6 -12.37 -17.94 -1.17
CA LEU A 6 -13.08 -17.38 -0.02
C LEU A 6 -12.13 -16.41 0.69
N PHE A 7 -12.57 -15.15 0.81
CA PHE A 7 -11.87 -14.09 1.54
C PHE A 7 -10.40 -13.87 1.09
N PRO A 8 -10.12 -13.76 -0.24
CA PRO A 8 -8.78 -13.50 -0.69
C PRO A 8 -8.30 -12.11 -0.26
N THR A 9 -7.04 -12.01 0.14
CA THR A 9 -6.37 -10.72 0.32
C THR A 9 -5.76 -10.28 -0.99
N TYR A 10 -5.96 -9.03 -1.38
CA TYR A 10 -5.48 -8.48 -2.63
C TYR A 10 -4.29 -7.55 -2.41
N VAL A 11 -3.27 -7.69 -3.25
CA VAL A 11 -2.18 -6.72 -3.38
C VAL A 11 -2.21 -6.22 -4.81
N PHE A 12 -2.49 -4.93 -4.99
CA PHE A 12 -2.46 -4.29 -6.30
C PHE A 12 -1.04 -3.84 -6.59
N HIS A 13 -0.58 -4.13 -7.80
CA HIS A 13 0.79 -3.82 -8.22
C HIS A 13 0.81 -3.19 -9.59
N ARG A 14 1.66 -2.17 -9.76
CA ARG A 14 1.98 -1.54 -11.04
C ARG A 14 3.42 -1.04 -11.00
N ASN A 15 4.06 -0.88 -12.16
CA ASN A 15 5.28 -0.11 -12.28
C ASN A 15 4.97 1.22 -12.97
N PHE A 16 5.22 2.34 -12.32
CA PHE A 16 4.95 3.68 -12.88
C PHE A 16 5.95 4.12 -13.96
N LEU A 17 7.03 3.35 -14.17
CA LEU A 17 7.97 3.54 -15.26
C LEU A 17 7.66 2.65 -16.48
N ASP A 18 6.52 1.93 -16.48
CA ASP A 18 6.09 1.13 -17.64
C ASP A 18 5.86 2.07 -18.82
N PRO A 19 6.59 1.89 -19.96
CA PRO A 19 6.49 2.76 -21.13
C PRO A 19 5.13 2.70 -21.84
N ASN A 20 4.29 1.74 -21.49
CA ASN A 20 2.92 1.66 -22.01
C ASN A 20 1.91 2.55 -21.25
N LEU A 21 2.31 3.12 -20.12
CA LEU A 21 1.49 4.07 -19.37
C LEU A 21 1.58 5.46 -20.01
N ASP A 22 0.45 6.16 -20.04
CA ASP A 22 0.43 7.55 -20.43
C ASP A 22 0.98 8.47 -19.31
N GLU A 23 1.22 9.74 -19.63
CA GLU A 23 1.73 10.73 -18.68
C GLU A 23 0.83 10.95 -17.45
N SER A 24 -0.44 10.57 -17.53
CA SER A 24 -1.36 10.68 -16.41
C SER A 24 -1.29 9.49 -15.46
N GLN A 25 -0.77 8.37 -15.91
CA GLN A 25 -0.72 7.08 -15.20
C GLN A 25 0.68 6.73 -14.69
N GLY A 26 1.73 7.21 -15.37
CA GLY A 26 3.11 6.94 -15.05
C GLY A 26 3.99 8.20 -14.96
N TYR A 27 5.30 7.98 -14.86
CA TYR A 27 6.32 9.01 -14.91
C TYR A 27 7.63 8.43 -15.46
N ASP A 28 8.59 9.28 -15.81
CA ASP A 28 9.88 8.91 -16.36
C ASP A 28 10.97 8.73 -15.28
N LEU A 29 12.12 8.21 -15.69
CA LEU A 29 13.28 8.02 -14.81
C LEU A 29 13.83 9.34 -14.28
N GLU A 30 13.79 10.42 -15.07
CA GLU A 30 14.26 11.74 -14.62
C GLU A 30 13.47 12.22 -13.40
N TYR A 31 12.14 12.04 -13.44
CA TYR A 31 11.32 12.37 -12.28
C TYR A 31 11.58 11.43 -11.08
N ALA A 32 11.84 10.14 -11.31
CA ALA A 32 12.23 9.23 -10.24
C ALA A 32 13.53 9.68 -9.55
N GLU A 33 14.53 10.14 -10.33
CA GLU A 33 15.77 10.70 -9.80
C GLU A 33 15.53 12.01 -9.03
N MET A 34 14.64 12.87 -9.50
CA MET A 34 14.24 14.07 -8.75
C MET A 34 13.63 13.73 -7.39
N LEU A 35 12.80 12.67 -7.32
CA LEU A 35 12.23 12.21 -6.06
C LEU A 35 13.30 11.69 -5.09
N VAL A 36 14.27 10.91 -5.58
CA VAL A 36 15.41 10.44 -4.77
C VAL A 36 16.22 11.63 -4.22
N ASN A 37 16.53 12.61 -5.07
CA ASN A 37 17.26 13.80 -4.66
C ASN A 37 16.51 14.60 -3.58
N GLU A 38 15.18 14.74 -3.70
CA GLU A 38 14.39 15.42 -2.66
C GLU A 38 14.40 14.64 -1.35
N VAL A 39 14.35 13.32 -1.37
CA VAL A 39 14.47 12.48 -0.16
C VAL A 39 15.84 12.71 0.51
N ASP A 40 16.92 12.81 -0.27
CA ASP A 40 18.25 13.12 0.25
C ASP A 40 18.30 14.54 0.87
N GLU A 41 17.65 15.53 0.26
CA GLU A 41 17.53 16.87 0.82
C GLU A 41 16.68 16.89 2.10
N MET A 42 15.61 16.10 2.16
CA MET A 42 14.82 15.94 3.39
C MET A 42 15.68 15.37 4.51
N ARG A 43 16.49 14.34 4.23
CA ARG A 43 17.43 13.75 5.21
C ARG A 43 18.49 14.76 5.66
N LYS A 44 18.99 15.61 4.77
CA LYS A 44 19.96 16.67 5.15
C LYS A 44 19.34 17.70 6.09
N ARG A 45 18.05 18.04 5.87
CA ARG A 45 17.31 18.98 6.74
C ARG A 45 16.95 18.38 8.09
N ASP A 46 16.68 17.07 8.14
CA ASP A 46 16.37 16.33 9.35
C ASP A 46 17.14 14.99 9.38
N PRO A 47 18.45 15.01 9.75
CA PRO A 47 19.28 13.81 9.72
C PRO A 47 18.82 12.69 10.67
N MET A 48 18.11 13.04 11.73
CA MET A 48 17.62 12.07 12.71
C MET A 48 16.35 11.37 12.22
N GLY A 49 15.45 12.09 11.57
CA GLY A 49 14.16 11.56 11.15
C GLY A 49 13.40 10.86 12.26
N ARG A 50 12.52 9.92 11.87
CA ARG A 50 11.83 9.03 12.83
C ARG A 50 12.64 7.74 13.00
N ASN A 51 12.91 7.37 14.26
CA ASN A 51 13.63 6.14 14.57
C ASN A 51 12.68 4.92 14.59
N VAL A 52 12.19 4.51 13.43
CA VAL A 52 11.26 3.37 13.28
C VAL A 52 11.83 2.22 12.45
N SER A 53 12.91 2.45 11.69
CA SER A 53 13.61 1.39 10.98
C SER A 53 14.47 0.58 11.97
N ASN A 54 14.45 -0.75 11.79
CA ASN A 54 15.26 -1.65 12.58
C ASN A 54 16.64 -1.87 11.95
N SER A 55 17.61 -2.30 12.74
CA SER A 55 18.95 -2.64 12.27
C SER A 55 19.29 -4.09 12.58
N THR A 56 19.96 -4.75 11.66
CA THR A 56 20.60 -6.06 11.89
C THR A 56 21.91 -5.95 12.65
N SER A 57 22.45 -4.73 12.87
CA SER A 57 23.66 -4.51 13.64
C SER A 57 23.44 -4.82 15.12
N PRO A 58 24.39 -5.50 15.79
CA PRO A 58 24.30 -5.81 17.22
C PRO A 58 24.59 -4.59 18.12
N THR A 59 24.99 -3.45 17.58
CA THR A 59 25.29 -2.25 18.38
C THR A 59 23.99 -1.47 18.65
N GLU A 60 23.68 -1.24 19.91
CA GLU A 60 22.40 -0.67 20.38
C GLU A 60 22.05 0.72 19.81
N ASN A 61 23.03 1.45 19.28
CA ASN A 61 22.84 2.82 18.76
C ASN A 61 22.93 2.93 17.23
N TYR A 62 22.96 1.81 16.51
CA TYR A 62 23.06 1.84 15.06
C TYR A 62 21.67 1.91 14.42
N GLN A 63 21.35 3.03 13.83
CA GLN A 63 20.18 3.21 12.99
C GLN A 63 20.57 2.88 11.55
N ALA A 64 20.12 1.74 11.05
CA ALA A 64 20.40 1.31 9.69
C ALA A 64 19.33 1.80 8.73
N GLY A 65 19.21 3.08 8.54
CA GLY A 65 18.23 3.67 7.64
C GLY A 65 17.63 4.93 8.21
N TRP A 66 16.86 5.57 7.39
CA TRP A 66 16.22 6.84 7.71
C TRP A 66 14.76 6.83 7.26
N GLN A 67 13.90 7.44 8.06
CA GLN A 67 12.50 7.70 7.72
C GLN A 67 12.17 9.16 8.03
N SER A 68 11.51 9.84 7.10
CA SER A 68 11.05 11.20 7.31
C SER A 68 9.90 11.26 8.33
N ASN A 69 9.60 12.45 8.82
CA ASN A 69 8.28 12.75 9.35
C ASN A 69 7.23 12.62 8.23
N ASP A 70 5.96 12.56 8.62
CA ASP A 70 4.84 12.58 7.66
C ASP A 70 4.82 13.93 6.93
N GLY A 71 4.26 13.96 5.72
CA GLY A 71 4.09 15.22 4.97
C GLY A 71 4.57 15.19 3.53
N CYS A 72 4.97 14.02 2.99
CA CYS A 72 5.31 13.92 1.55
C CYS A 72 4.16 14.38 0.66
N GLU A 73 2.90 14.14 1.06
CA GLU A 73 1.69 14.58 0.35
C GLU A 73 1.58 16.09 0.21
N SER A 74 2.25 16.86 1.07
CA SER A 74 2.26 18.34 1.04
C SER A 74 3.48 18.93 0.32
N ASN A 75 4.45 18.12 -0.06
CA ASN A 75 5.66 18.57 -0.75
C ASN A 75 5.42 18.67 -2.26
N ALA A 76 5.70 19.83 -2.84
CA ALA A 76 5.44 20.12 -4.24
C ALA A 76 6.14 19.16 -5.23
N ILE A 77 7.34 18.66 -4.88
CA ILE A 77 8.08 17.72 -5.74
C ILE A 77 7.39 16.37 -5.78
N PHE A 78 6.75 15.94 -4.70
CA PHE A 78 6.02 14.67 -4.65
C PHE A 78 4.61 14.73 -5.25
N GLN A 79 4.07 15.92 -5.57
CA GLN A 79 2.69 16.06 -6.06
C GLN A 79 2.37 15.21 -7.30
N LYS A 80 3.31 15.12 -8.24
CA LYS A 80 3.10 14.32 -9.45
C LYS A 80 2.94 12.84 -9.10
N CYS A 81 3.80 12.26 -8.28
CA CYS A 81 3.67 10.86 -7.88
C CYS A 81 2.46 10.62 -6.99
N MET A 82 2.12 11.52 -6.06
CA MET A 82 0.92 11.42 -5.23
C MET A 82 -0.36 11.42 -6.10
N ASN A 83 -0.40 12.26 -7.13
CA ASN A 83 -1.51 12.25 -8.09
C ASN A 83 -1.59 10.93 -8.86
N ARG A 84 -0.45 10.29 -9.22
CA ARG A 84 -0.44 8.97 -9.88
C ARG A 84 -0.93 7.87 -8.95
N ILE A 85 -0.50 7.88 -7.69
CA ILE A 85 -0.98 6.97 -6.65
C ILE A 85 -2.49 7.11 -6.48
N SER A 86 -2.98 8.34 -6.33
CA SER A 86 -4.40 8.64 -6.18
C SER A 86 -5.21 8.13 -7.36
N ARG A 87 -4.70 8.37 -8.58
CA ARG A 87 -5.35 7.94 -9.80
C ARG A 87 -5.37 6.41 -9.94
N PHE A 88 -4.27 5.74 -9.66
CA PHE A 88 -4.22 4.28 -9.67
C PHE A 88 -5.25 3.67 -8.71
N PHE A 89 -5.39 4.25 -7.53
CA PHE A 89 -6.38 3.82 -6.55
C PHE A 89 -7.82 4.07 -7.07
N GLN A 90 -8.08 5.29 -7.57
CA GLN A 90 -9.41 5.70 -8.03
C GLN A 90 -9.85 4.91 -9.28
N ASP A 91 -8.96 4.71 -10.23
CA ASP A 91 -9.31 4.15 -11.54
C ASP A 91 -9.31 2.61 -11.55
N GLU A 92 -8.61 1.95 -10.61
CA GLU A 92 -8.47 0.49 -10.63
C GLU A 92 -8.85 -0.19 -9.32
N VAL A 93 -8.42 0.33 -8.17
CA VAL A 93 -8.68 -0.34 -6.88
C VAL A 93 -10.13 -0.19 -6.47
N LEU A 94 -10.70 1.01 -6.56
CA LEU A 94 -12.10 1.24 -6.22
C LEU A 94 -13.07 0.47 -7.13
N PRO A 95 -12.93 0.52 -8.46
CA PRO A 95 -13.80 -0.26 -9.36
C PRO A 95 -13.70 -1.77 -9.15
N PHE A 96 -12.50 -2.28 -8.80
CA PHE A 96 -12.33 -3.69 -8.43
C PHE A 96 -13.22 -4.10 -7.25
N HIS A 97 -13.44 -3.18 -6.30
CA HIS A 97 -14.35 -3.39 -5.16
C HIS A 97 -15.81 -2.99 -5.46
N GLY A 98 -16.14 -2.71 -6.72
CA GLY A 98 -17.49 -2.27 -7.10
C GLY A 98 -17.81 -0.84 -6.70
N ILE A 99 -16.83 -0.05 -6.31
CA ILE A 99 -16.99 1.36 -5.93
C ILE A 99 -16.74 2.21 -7.19
N HIS A 100 -17.76 2.93 -7.64
CA HIS A 100 -17.70 3.78 -8.83
C HIS A 100 -18.03 5.23 -8.46
N ASP A 101 -17.80 6.17 -9.39
CA ASP A 101 -18.04 7.61 -9.17
C ASP A 101 -19.43 7.93 -8.65
N SER A 102 -20.44 7.15 -9.08
CA SER A 102 -21.83 7.29 -8.62
C SER A 102 -22.05 6.88 -7.15
N SER A 103 -21.10 6.23 -6.52
CA SER A 103 -21.19 5.81 -5.11
C SER A 103 -21.15 6.98 -4.12
N GLY A 104 -20.76 8.17 -4.57
CA GLY A 104 -20.51 9.32 -3.71
C GLY A 104 -19.30 9.14 -2.77
N MET A 105 -18.44 8.20 -3.08
CA MET A 105 -17.20 7.93 -2.33
C MET A 105 -16.00 8.32 -3.18
N ARG A 106 -14.99 8.88 -2.55
CA ARG A 106 -13.70 9.15 -3.18
C ARG A 106 -12.55 8.77 -2.26
N MET A 107 -11.39 8.58 -2.87
CA MET A 107 -10.16 8.40 -2.12
C MET A 107 -9.74 9.71 -1.44
N LYS A 108 -9.29 9.60 -0.20
CA LYS A 108 -8.62 10.64 0.55
C LYS A 108 -7.20 10.18 0.85
N ALA A 109 -6.21 10.96 0.43
CA ALA A 109 -4.83 10.73 0.84
C ALA A 109 -4.73 10.93 2.36
N GLY A 110 -4.18 9.93 3.03
CA GLY A 110 -3.76 10.01 4.42
C GLY A 110 -2.34 10.55 4.52
N ASN A 111 -1.63 10.14 5.54
CA ASN A 111 -0.22 10.51 5.73
C ASN A 111 0.71 9.73 4.80
N SER A 112 1.83 10.34 4.45
CA SER A 112 2.90 9.71 3.68
C SER A 112 4.28 10.12 4.19
N TRP A 113 5.26 9.25 4.02
CA TRP A 113 6.63 9.44 4.48
C TRP A 113 7.65 8.78 3.56
N ALA A 114 8.83 9.36 3.48
CA ALA A 114 9.95 8.83 2.72
C ALA A 114 10.82 7.91 3.59
N ASN A 115 11.42 6.89 2.97
CA ASN A 115 12.33 5.95 3.62
C ASN A 115 13.60 5.80 2.80
N ILE A 116 14.72 5.68 3.52
CA ILE A 116 16.02 5.23 2.99
C ILE A 116 16.41 3.99 3.78
N ASN A 117 16.39 2.83 3.13
CA ASN A 117 16.81 1.58 3.71
C ASN A 117 18.26 1.28 3.31
N GLU A 118 19.20 1.60 4.17
CA GLU A 118 20.62 1.33 4.02
C GLU A 118 20.95 -0.11 4.42
N LYS A 119 22.20 -0.54 4.25
CA LYS A 119 22.68 -1.87 4.66
C LYS A 119 22.30 -2.18 6.10
N GLY A 120 21.70 -3.34 6.32
CA GLY A 120 21.22 -3.80 7.63
C GLY A 120 19.84 -3.27 8.04
N SER A 121 19.24 -2.36 7.27
CA SER A 121 17.92 -1.82 7.58
C SER A 121 16.81 -2.80 7.21
N PHE A 122 15.79 -2.91 8.06
CA PHE A 122 14.59 -3.72 7.85
C PHE A 122 13.41 -3.18 8.64
N ASN A 123 12.20 -3.62 8.30
CA ASN A 123 10.99 -3.32 9.07
C ASN A 123 10.39 -4.63 9.57
N ARG A 124 10.12 -4.70 10.88
CA ARG A 124 9.49 -5.87 11.51
C ARG A 124 8.07 -6.08 10.98
N PRO A 125 7.52 -7.30 11.12
CA PRO A 125 6.12 -7.54 10.80
C PRO A 125 5.20 -6.56 11.54
N HIS A 126 4.32 -5.88 10.78
CA HIS A 126 3.39 -4.88 11.30
C HIS A 126 2.17 -4.74 10.39
N THR A 127 1.17 -4.03 10.86
CA THR A 127 -0.02 -3.60 10.14
C THR A 127 -0.20 -2.10 10.31
N HIS A 128 -1.03 -1.48 9.49
CA HIS A 128 -1.40 -0.09 9.65
C HIS A 128 -2.85 -0.01 10.16
N ASN A 129 -3.08 0.80 11.18
CA ASN A 129 -4.41 1.02 11.75
C ASN A 129 -4.95 2.39 11.36
N GLY A 130 -6.27 2.49 11.21
CA GLY A 130 -6.94 3.77 10.99
C GLY A 130 -6.96 4.25 9.55
N CYS A 131 -6.68 3.37 8.59
CA CYS A 131 -6.82 3.63 7.16
C CYS A 131 -7.37 2.39 6.43
N TRP A 132 -7.85 2.57 5.21
CA TRP A 132 -8.40 1.47 4.41
C TRP A 132 -7.30 0.70 3.69
N TYR A 133 -6.42 1.44 3.04
CA TYR A 133 -5.30 0.93 2.27
C TYR A 133 -4.01 1.57 2.73
N SER A 134 -2.95 0.81 2.60
CA SER A 134 -1.58 1.28 2.72
C SER A 134 -0.82 0.91 1.47
N GLY A 135 0.28 1.58 1.22
CA GLY A 135 1.10 1.26 0.07
C GLY A 135 2.52 1.75 0.19
N VAL A 136 3.31 1.31 -0.76
CA VAL A 136 4.70 1.71 -0.93
C VAL A 136 4.99 1.93 -2.41
N LEU A 137 5.64 3.04 -2.73
CA LEU A 137 6.20 3.35 -4.04
C LEU A 137 7.72 3.35 -3.94
N TYR A 138 8.38 2.54 -4.76
CA TYR A 138 9.84 2.43 -4.79
C TYR A 138 10.43 3.45 -5.76
N LEU A 139 11.16 4.43 -5.22
CA LEU A 139 11.82 5.48 -6.01
C LEU A 139 13.14 5.01 -6.59
N LYS A 140 13.84 4.12 -5.85
CA LYS A 140 15.08 3.49 -6.28
C LYS A 140 15.20 2.13 -5.61
N ALA A 141 15.21 1.07 -6.41
CA ALA A 141 15.41 -0.32 -6.00
C ALA A 141 15.86 -1.15 -7.19
N ASP A 142 16.79 -2.08 -6.97
CA ASP A 142 17.29 -3.01 -7.98
C ASP A 142 16.77 -4.46 -7.76
N GLY A 143 16.08 -4.70 -6.63
CA GLY A 143 15.47 -5.98 -6.29
C GLY A 143 16.26 -6.84 -5.31
N ASP A 144 17.48 -6.44 -4.93
CA ASP A 144 18.37 -7.19 -4.02
C ASP A 144 18.54 -6.51 -2.63
N GLU A 145 17.93 -5.33 -2.42
CA GLU A 145 18.02 -4.55 -1.19
C GLU A 145 16.98 -4.92 -0.13
N GLY A 146 16.51 -6.17 -0.15
CA GLY A 146 15.44 -6.68 0.72
C GLY A 146 14.05 -6.56 0.10
N CYS A 147 13.24 -7.58 0.28
CA CYS A 147 11.92 -7.70 -0.31
C CYS A 147 10.82 -7.13 0.58
N PHE A 148 9.70 -6.74 -0.02
CA PHE A 148 8.44 -6.62 0.68
C PHE A 148 7.82 -8.01 0.82
N VAL A 149 7.41 -8.37 2.03
CA VAL A 149 6.83 -9.67 2.35
C VAL A 149 5.45 -9.46 2.96
N ALA A 150 4.44 -9.98 2.28
CA ALA A 150 3.07 -10.06 2.80
C ALA A 150 2.87 -11.43 3.44
N THR A 151 2.44 -11.46 4.70
CA THR A 151 2.30 -12.66 5.49
C THR A 151 0.83 -13.07 5.60
N ASP A 152 0.53 -14.33 5.28
CA ASP A 152 -0.76 -14.93 5.57
C ASP A 152 -0.88 -15.21 7.08
N THR A 153 -1.80 -14.52 7.72
CA THR A 153 -2.07 -14.69 9.17
C THR A 153 -2.94 -15.90 9.48
N ASP A 154 -3.68 -16.40 8.50
CA ASP A 154 -4.51 -17.61 8.67
C ASP A 154 -3.78 -18.89 8.23
N GLN A 155 -2.65 -19.15 8.88
CA GLN A 155 -1.78 -20.30 8.56
C GLN A 155 -2.34 -21.66 9.02
N LYS A 156 -3.58 -21.75 9.47
CA LYS A 156 -4.17 -23.01 9.97
C LYS A 156 -4.10 -24.13 8.93
N VAL A 157 -4.35 -23.80 7.67
CA VAL A 157 -4.26 -24.78 6.58
C VAL A 157 -2.82 -25.18 6.31
N LEU A 158 -1.86 -24.26 6.43
CA LEU A 158 -0.46 -24.53 6.20
C LEU A 158 0.16 -25.41 7.28
N SER A 159 -0.26 -25.26 8.54
CA SER A 159 0.19 -26.13 9.63
C SER A 159 -0.23 -27.59 9.48
N MET A 160 -1.29 -27.86 8.69
CA MET A 160 -1.76 -29.21 8.37
C MET A 160 -0.90 -29.89 7.29
N PHE A 161 -0.13 -29.12 6.52
CA PHE A 161 0.71 -29.62 5.43
C PHE A 161 2.15 -29.12 5.52
N PRO A 162 2.85 -29.33 6.64
CA PRO A 162 4.15 -28.71 6.92
C PRO A 162 5.26 -29.08 5.93
N HIS A 163 5.05 -30.14 5.14
CA HIS A 163 6.03 -30.62 4.16
C HIS A 163 5.67 -30.26 2.70
N HIS A 164 4.59 -29.53 2.48
CA HIS A 164 4.19 -29.18 1.13
C HIS A 164 4.91 -27.91 0.65
N GLN A 165 6.05 -28.07 0.00
CA GLN A 165 6.91 -26.96 -0.50
C GLN A 165 6.21 -25.96 -1.43
N ARG A 166 4.99 -26.26 -1.90
CA ARG A 166 4.20 -25.38 -2.79
C ARG A 166 3.25 -24.45 -2.03
N VAL A 167 3.07 -24.66 -0.74
CA VAL A 167 2.19 -23.82 0.10
C VAL A 167 3.09 -22.92 0.92
N LYS A 168 3.22 -21.68 0.53
CA LYS A 168 3.95 -20.65 1.26
C LYS A 168 2.95 -19.78 1.99
N GLY A 169 3.19 -19.49 3.27
CA GLY A 169 2.41 -18.54 4.05
C GLY A 169 2.75 -17.10 3.76
N ASP A 170 3.88 -16.87 3.08
CA ASP A 170 4.37 -15.54 2.75
C ASP A 170 4.42 -15.35 1.23
N MET A 171 3.99 -14.17 0.77
CA MET A 171 4.17 -13.71 -0.59
C MET A 171 5.30 -12.68 -0.61
N VAL A 172 6.33 -12.96 -1.39
CA VAL A 172 7.55 -12.13 -1.47
C VAL A 172 7.54 -11.35 -2.77
N PHE A 173 7.72 -10.03 -2.67
CA PHE A 173 7.80 -9.11 -3.79
C PHE A 173 9.19 -8.48 -3.82
N GLN A 174 9.93 -8.71 -4.90
CA GLN A 174 11.22 -8.06 -5.15
C GLN A 174 10.97 -6.68 -5.76
N PRO A 175 11.27 -5.58 -5.05
CA PRO A 175 10.95 -4.25 -5.52
C PRO A 175 11.90 -3.80 -6.63
N LYS A 176 11.34 -3.10 -7.62
CA LYS A 176 12.10 -2.39 -8.65
C LYS A 176 11.73 -0.91 -8.63
N THR A 177 12.61 -0.08 -9.13
CA THR A 177 12.34 1.35 -9.31
C THR A 177 11.04 1.53 -10.10
N GLY A 178 10.15 2.37 -9.59
CA GLY A 178 8.82 2.62 -10.15
C GLY A 178 7.72 1.69 -9.66
N ASP A 179 8.04 0.58 -8.98
CA ASP A 179 7.03 -0.33 -8.46
C ASP A 179 6.21 0.31 -7.35
N ILE A 180 4.90 0.17 -7.47
CA ILE A 180 3.95 0.48 -6.40
C ILE A 180 3.23 -0.79 -5.97
N HIS A 181 3.08 -0.96 -4.65
CA HIS A 181 2.22 -1.96 -4.05
C HIS A 181 1.16 -1.26 -3.21
N LEU A 182 -0.11 -1.62 -3.44
CA LEU A 182 -1.25 -1.20 -2.63
C LEU A 182 -1.90 -2.44 -2.00
N PHE A 183 -2.19 -2.37 -0.72
CA PHE A 183 -2.74 -3.49 0.04
C PHE A 183 -3.65 -2.99 1.17
N PRO A 184 -4.62 -3.82 1.62
CA PRO A 184 -5.45 -3.49 2.78
C PRO A 184 -4.56 -3.20 3.99
N SER A 185 -4.87 -2.15 4.73
CA SER A 185 -4.06 -1.67 5.86
C SER A 185 -3.83 -2.71 6.95
N GLY A 186 -4.78 -3.64 7.11
CA GLY A 186 -4.68 -4.77 8.06
C GLY A 186 -3.79 -5.93 7.60
N LEU A 187 -3.25 -5.90 6.38
CA LEU A 187 -2.31 -6.93 5.91
C LEU A 187 -1.05 -6.93 6.77
N LEU A 188 -0.76 -8.07 7.41
CA LEU A 188 0.52 -8.24 8.09
C LEU A 188 1.63 -8.29 7.05
N HIS A 189 2.59 -7.38 7.15
CA HIS A 189 3.70 -7.29 6.22
C HIS A 189 4.98 -6.85 6.90
N MET A 190 6.09 -7.12 6.25
CA MET A 190 7.43 -6.73 6.70
C MET A 190 8.30 -6.34 5.50
N VAL A 191 9.44 -5.77 5.80
CA VAL A 191 10.52 -5.51 4.84
C VAL A 191 11.75 -6.26 5.28
N GLU A 192 12.27 -7.12 4.41
CA GLU A 192 13.48 -7.89 4.68
C GLU A 192 14.71 -7.00 4.85
N PRO A 193 15.74 -7.47 5.58
CA PRO A 193 16.99 -6.75 5.71
C PRO A 193 17.67 -6.50 4.36
N ASN A 194 18.15 -5.28 4.18
CA ASN A 194 19.04 -4.94 3.07
C ASN A 194 20.45 -5.43 3.41
N TYR A 195 20.94 -6.45 2.73
CA TYR A 195 22.30 -6.98 2.91
C TYR A 195 23.31 -6.41 1.91
N THR A 196 22.87 -5.53 1.02
CA THR A 196 23.73 -4.92 -0.01
C THR A 196 24.33 -3.60 0.48
N ASP A 197 25.32 -3.09 -0.25
CA ASP A 197 25.88 -1.74 -0.02
C ASP A 197 25.08 -0.64 -0.76
N LYS A 198 23.97 -1.00 -1.43
CA LYS A 198 23.07 -0.08 -2.10
C LYS A 198 21.99 0.40 -1.12
N SER A 199 21.54 1.63 -1.27
CA SER A 199 20.39 2.15 -0.54
C SER A 199 19.12 2.05 -1.36
N ARG A 200 18.03 1.57 -0.76
CA ARG A 200 16.70 1.55 -1.33
C ARG A 200 15.92 2.77 -0.86
N TYR A 201 15.27 3.47 -1.79
CA TYR A 201 14.44 4.64 -1.52
C TYR A 201 12.99 4.32 -1.81
N SER A 202 12.10 4.69 -0.90
CA SER A 202 10.67 4.50 -1.09
C SER A 202 9.85 5.60 -0.42
N ILE A 203 8.61 5.76 -0.87
CA ILE A 203 7.56 6.52 -0.18
C ILE A 203 6.52 5.51 0.28
N SER A 204 6.25 5.48 1.58
CA SER A 204 5.12 4.77 2.14
C SER A 204 3.97 5.75 2.39
N PHE A 205 2.75 5.27 2.26
CA PHE A 205 1.56 6.11 2.38
C PHE A 205 0.35 5.31 2.86
N ASN A 206 -0.60 6.02 3.45
CA ASN A 206 -1.89 5.51 3.85
C ASN A 206 -3.00 6.21 3.05
N MET A 207 -4.11 5.52 2.83
CA MET A 207 -5.22 5.99 2.04
C MET A 207 -6.53 5.68 2.75
N ASP A 208 -7.42 6.66 2.77
CA ASP A 208 -8.75 6.57 3.31
C ASP A 208 -9.81 6.82 2.23
N MET A 209 -11.04 6.50 2.59
CA MET A 209 -12.22 6.84 1.81
C MET A 209 -12.98 7.95 2.50
N GLU A 210 -13.50 8.90 1.73
CA GLU A 210 -14.44 9.89 2.25
C GLU A 210 -15.70 9.97 1.40
N SER A 211 -16.82 10.26 2.03
CA SER A 211 -18.06 10.55 1.31
C SER A 211 -18.01 11.97 0.72
N VAL A 212 -18.29 12.08 -0.57
CA VAL A 212 -18.44 13.35 -1.28
C VAL A 212 -19.89 13.79 -1.44
N ILE A 213 -20.82 13.02 -0.89
CA ILE A 213 -22.24 13.43 -0.85
C ILE A 213 -22.31 14.64 0.08
N ASN A 214 -22.38 15.82 -0.52
CA ASN A 214 -22.61 17.06 0.20
C ASN A 214 -24.00 16.97 0.86
N ASN A 215 -24.03 16.80 2.15
CA ASN A 215 -25.22 16.99 2.93
C ASN A 215 -25.57 18.48 2.92
N GLN A 216 -26.40 18.90 2.02
CA GLN A 216 -27.07 20.20 2.14
C GLN A 216 -27.93 20.28 3.42
N ASP A 217 -28.19 19.14 4.07
CA ASP A 217 -29.06 19.00 5.23
C ASP A 217 -28.32 18.74 6.56
N GLY A 218 -26.98 18.81 6.58
CA GLY A 218 -26.19 18.65 7.83
C GLY A 218 -26.25 17.26 8.48
N LYS A 219 -26.87 16.28 7.82
CA LYS A 219 -26.90 14.89 8.28
C LYS A 219 -25.84 14.11 7.51
N GLY A 220 -24.73 13.80 8.19
CA GLY A 220 -23.69 12.93 7.65
C GLY A 220 -24.27 11.53 7.40
N ASN A 221 -24.45 11.18 6.13
CA ASN A 221 -24.78 9.80 5.77
C ASN A 221 -23.48 8.95 5.75
N PHE A 222 -22.86 8.78 6.91
CA PHE A 222 -22.26 7.51 7.23
C PHE A 222 -23.39 6.69 7.85
N GLY A 223 -23.83 5.73 7.11
CA GLY A 223 -24.58 4.74 7.79
C GLY A 223 -26.04 4.81 7.45
N GLN A 224 -26.45 3.79 6.83
CA GLN A 224 -27.63 3.13 7.28
C GLN A 224 -27.54 3.11 8.80
N ASP A 225 -28.54 3.68 9.46
CA ASP A 225 -28.64 3.59 10.91
C ASP A 225 -28.91 2.13 11.25
N PHE A 226 -27.88 1.41 11.65
CA PHE A 226 -27.97 0.01 12.07
C PHE A 226 -28.88 -0.17 13.30
N SER A 227 -29.32 0.92 13.90
CA SER A 227 -30.33 0.92 14.97
C SER A 227 -31.76 0.99 14.43
N ASP A 228 -31.98 1.16 13.12
CA ASP A 228 -33.30 1.12 12.50
C ASP A 228 -33.86 -0.30 12.62
N PRO A 229 -34.96 -0.51 13.35
CA PRO A 229 -35.58 -1.83 13.50
C PRO A 229 -36.16 -2.40 12.18
N ASN A 230 -36.20 -1.59 11.12
CA ASN A 230 -36.59 -2.00 9.77
C ASN A 230 -35.37 -2.28 8.86
N TYR A 231 -34.15 -2.27 9.41
CA TYR A 231 -32.96 -2.64 8.67
C TYR A 231 -33.04 -4.10 8.25
N ASP A 232 -33.27 -4.32 6.95
CA ASP A 232 -33.29 -5.65 6.37
C ASP A 232 -31.88 -6.04 5.89
N SER A 233 -31.27 -6.96 6.63
CA SER A 233 -29.94 -7.49 6.28
C SER A 233 -29.95 -8.40 5.04
N GLU A 234 -31.11 -8.70 4.47
CA GLU A 234 -31.25 -9.55 3.29
C GLU A 234 -30.96 -8.83 1.96
N GLU A 235 -30.89 -7.48 1.93
CA GLU A 235 -30.59 -6.72 0.71
C GLU A 235 -29.13 -6.82 0.20
N PHE A 236 -28.23 -7.43 0.95
CA PHE A 236 -26.86 -7.69 0.50
C PHE A 236 -26.67 -9.08 -0.14
N VAL A 237 -27.68 -9.59 -0.81
CA VAL A 237 -27.49 -10.77 -1.65
C VAL A 237 -26.79 -10.32 -2.95
N PHE A 238 -25.48 -10.54 -3.03
CA PHE A 238 -24.78 -10.50 -4.31
C PHE A 238 -25.37 -11.58 -5.22
N ASN A 239 -26.24 -11.17 -6.15
CA ASN A 239 -26.66 -12.07 -7.22
C ASN A 239 -25.44 -12.34 -8.09
N LEU A 240 -24.93 -13.55 -8.02
CA LEU A 240 -23.82 -14.02 -8.83
C LEU A 240 -24.38 -14.86 -9.99
N ASP A 241 -23.79 -14.71 -11.19
CA ASP A 241 -24.07 -15.59 -12.31
C ASP A 241 -23.57 -17.02 -12.04
N GLU A 242 -23.87 -17.95 -12.95
CA GLU A 242 -23.44 -19.34 -12.84
C GLU A 242 -21.91 -19.53 -12.80
N ARG A 243 -21.15 -18.49 -13.07
CA ARG A 243 -19.67 -18.43 -13.05
C ARG A 243 -19.12 -17.73 -11.82
N GLY A 244 -20.00 -17.23 -10.92
CA GLY A 244 -19.62 -16.54 -9.70
C GLY A 244 -19.28 -15.05 -9.89
N ASN A 245 -19.68 -14.42 -11.01
CA ASN A 245 -19.52 -13.00 -11.22
C ASN A 245 -20.77 -12.24 -10.75
N PRO A 246 -20.61 -10.99 -10.21
CA PRO A 246 -21.76 -10.15 -9.85
C PRO A 246 -22.65 -9.91 -11.08
N ILE A 247 -23.94 -10.20 -10.96
CA ILE A 247 -24.93 -9.83 -11.96
C ILE A 247 -25.20 -8.32 -11.78
N ARG A 248 -24.96 -7.56 -12.85
CA ARG A 248 -25.24 -6.12 -12.89
C ARG A 248 -26.73 -5.85 -13.06
#